data_2dd377cf363452e3c674fc780b0cdab3
#
_entry.id   2dd377cf363452e3c674fc780b0cdab3
#
_cell.length_a   1.000
_cell.length_b   1.000
_cell.length_c   1.000
_cell.angle_alpha   90.00
_cell.angle_beta   90.00
_cell.angle_gamma   90.00
#
_symmetry.space_group_name_H-M   'P 1'
#
loop_
_entity.id
_entity.type
_entity.pdbx_description
1 polymer ?
#
loop_
_entity_poly.entity_id
_entity_poly.type
_entity_poly.pdbx_seq_one_letter_code
_entity_poly.pdbx_strand_id
1 'polypeptide(L)'
;MMEIPDDLCKEIFVFAKKTMNVLKEVYAAESVYLCTMCDGPMNHFHIQLIPRYSFEERGSRNFVKERKEYKEDPEKLLKIRELLRA
;
A
#
# COMPACT_ATOMS: atom_id res chain seq x y z
N MET A 1 -1.39 -15.41 -6.01
CA MET A 1 -1.45 -15.50 -4.53
C MET A 1 -1.60 -16.92 -4.03
N MET A 2 -2.44 -17.69 -4.64
CA MET A 2 -2.73 -19.06 -4.16
C MET A 2 -1.53 -20.01 -4.23
N GLU A 3 -0.56 -19.71 -5.05
CA GLU A 3 0.64 -20.55 -5.24
C GLU A 3 1.83 -20.13 -4.39
N ILE A 4 1.70 -19.07 -3.61
CA ILE A 4 2.79 -18.56 -2.78
C ILE A 4 2.94 -19.46 -1.55
N PRO A 5 4.18 -19.89 -1.22
CA PRO A 5 4.40 -20.65 0.00
C PRO A 5 3.96 -19.89 1.26
N ASP A 6 3.46 -20.64 2.26
CA ASP A 6 2.94 -20.03 3.47
C ASP A 6 3.94 -19.12 4.17
N ASP A 7 5.20 -19.54 4.28
CA ASP A 7 6.23 -18.74 4.95
C ASP A 7 6.44 -17.39 4.25
N LEU A 8 6.48 -17.40 2.93
CA LEU A 8 6.64 -16.18 2.15
C LEU A 8 5.39 -15.30 2.26
N CYS A 9 4.21 -15.93 2.27
CA CYS A 9 2.95 -15.21 2.45
C CYS A 9 2.94 -14.45 3.78
N LYS A 10 3.37 -15.10 4.85
CA LYS A 10 3.46 -14.47 6.18
C LYS A 10 4.43 -13.30 6.17
N GLU A 11 5.59 -13.47 5.57
CA GLU A 11 6.58 -12.39 5.48
C GLU A 11 6.05 -11.19 4.71
N ILE A 12 5.36 -11.44 3.61
CA ILE A 12 4.78 -10.37 2.79
C ILE A 12 3.75 -9.56 3.60
N PHE A 13 2.85 -10.24 4.31
CA PHE A 13 1.82 -9.55 5.07
C PHE A 13 2.35 -8.86 6.31
N VAL A 14 3.36 -9.41 6.96
CA VAL A 14 4.04 -8.73 8.07
C VAL A 14 4.72 -7.45 7.57
N PHE A 15 5.40 -7.53 6.44
CA PHE A 15 6.03 -6.35 5.84
C PHE A 15 4.99 -5.32 5.37
N ALA A 16 3.88 -5.79 4.81
CA ALA A 16 2.79 -4.90 4.41
C ALA A 16 2.22 -4.15 5.62
N LYS A 17 2.02 -4.84 6.73
CA LYS A 17 1.55 -4.21 7.97
C LYS A 17 2.49 -3.11 8.43
N LYS A 18 3.79 -3.38 8.45
CA LYS A 18 4.80 -2.39 8.82
C LYS A 18 4.74 -1.18 7.88
N THR A 19 4.64 -1.44 6.59
CA THR A 19 4.59 -0.39 5.58
C THR A 19 3.31 0.45 5.71
N MET A 20 2.18 -0.17 6.00
CA MET A 20 0.92 0.55 6.22
C MET A 20 1.04 1.52 7.39
N ASN A 21 1.65 1.10 8.48
CA ASN A 21 1.85 1.97 9.64
C ASN A 21 2.79 3.14 9.33
N VAL A 22 3.84 2.88 8.56
CA VAL A 22 4.77 3.92 8.11
C VAL A 22 4.07 4.92 7.21
N LEU A 23 3.29 4.45 6.24
CA LEU A 23 2.54 5.34 5.35
C LEU A 23 1.52 6.19 6.09
N LYS A 24 0.83 5.59 7.05
CA LYS A 24 -0.13 6.31 7.87
C LYS A 24 0.52 7.46 8.61
N GLU A 25 1.70 7.21 9.18
CA GLU A 25 2.45 8.23 9.92
C GLU A 25 2.97 9.33 9.00
N VAL A 26 3.65 8.94 7.91
CA VAL A 26 4.32 9.90 7.02
C VAL A 26 3.32 10.81 6.29
N TYR A 27 2.19 10.26 5.87
CA TYR A 27 1.18 11.02 5.13
C TYR A 27 0.05 11.54 6.02
N ALA A 28 0.11 11.29 7.32
CA ALA A 28 -0.96 11.66 8.25
C ALA A 28 -2.33 11.17 7.79
N ALA A 29 -2.36 9.95 7.27
CA ALA A 29 -3.59 9.35 6.76
C ALA A 29 -4.44 8.81 7.90
N GLU A 30 -5.76 8.81 7.69
CA GLU A 30 -6.68 8.20 8.65
C GLU A 30 -6.53 6.69 8.67
N SER A 31 -6.36 6.10 7.49
CA SER A 31 -6.15 4.65 7.33
C SER A 31 -5.38 4.39 6.05
N VAL A 32 -4.96 3.14 5.86
CA VAL A 32 -4.32 2.69 4.63
C VAL A 32 -5.05 1.45 4.15
N TYR A 33 -5.50 1.46 2.90
CA TYR A 33 -6.13 0.30 2.29
C TYR A 33 -5.08 -0.62 1.70
N LEU A 34 -5.31 -1.91 1.86
CA LEU A 34 -4.52 -2.93 1.19
C LEU A 34 -5.37 -3.56 0.11
N CYS A 35 -4.84 -3.61 -1.10
CA CYS A 35 -5.51 -4.23 -2.23
C CYS A 35 -4.55 -5.17 -2.94
N THR A 36 -5.03 -6.35 -3.29
CA THR A 36 -4.26 -7.31 -4.07
C THR A 36 -5.15 -7.97 -5.10
N MET A 37 -4.63 -8.14 -6.31
CA MET A 37 -5.33 -8.80 -7.41
C MET A 37 -4.34 -9.62 -8.21
N CYS A 38 -4.78 -10.82 -8.61
CA CYS A 38 -4.01 -11.69 -9.47
C CYS A 38 -4.94 -12.19 -10.57
N ASP A 39 -4.92 -11.57 -11.71
CA ASP A 39 -5.74 -11.98 -12.84
C ASP A 39 -4.93 -11.97 -14.14
N GLY A 40 -5.32 -12.85 -15.07
CA GLY A 40 -4.69 -12.97 -16.36
C GLY A 40 -3.46 -13.86 -16.39
N PRO A 41 -3.05 -14.32 -17.58
CA PRO A 41 -1.96 -15.29 -17.71
C PRO A 41 -0.56 -14.73 -17.47
N MET A 42 -0.38 -13.42 -17.60
CA MET A 42 0.91 -12.76 -17.39
C MET A 42 1.00 -12.10 -16.02
N ASN A 43 0.01 -12.33 -15.18
CA ASN A 43 -0.10 -11.64 -13.91
C ASN A 43 0.83 -12.23 -12.86
N HIS A 44 1.43 -11.37 -12.09
CA HIS A 44 2.21 -11.74 -10.92
C HIS A 44 1.56 -11.15 -9.67
N PHE A 45 1.87 -11.73 -8.52
CA PHE A 45 1.35 -11.25 -7.26
C PHE A 45 1.88 -9.86 -6.94
N HIS A 46 0.99 -8.98 -6.52
CA HIS A 46 1.37 -7.66 -6.04
C HIS A 46 0.41 -7.18 -4.97
N ILE A 47 0.87 -6.27 -4.15
CA ILE A 47 0.06 -5.59 -3.13
C ILE A 47 0.15 -4.10 -3.36
N GLN A 48 -0.99 -3.44 -3.38
CA GLN A 48 -1.07 -1.99 -3.42
C GLN A 48 -1.52 -1.45 -2.07
N LEU A 49 -0.85 -0.43 -1.59
CA LEU A 49 -1.19 0.25 -0.35
C LEU A 49 -1.60 1.68 -0.68
N ILE A 50 -2.82 2.04 -0.30
CA ILE A 50 -3.41 3.33 -0.67
C ILE A 50 -3.81 4.07 0.59
N PRO A 51 -3.13 5.19 0.93
CA PRO A 51 -3.54 6.02 2.05
C PRO A 51 -4.91 6.62 1.83
N ARG A 52 -5.75 6.59 2.85
CA ARG A 52 -7.07 7.22 2.83
C ARG A 52 -7.12 8.32 3.87
N TYR A 53 -7.63 9.45 3.47
CA TYR A 53 -7.76 10.62 4.33
C TYR A 53 -9.19 10.80 4.79
N SER A 54 -9.38 11.53 5.89
CA SER A 54 -10.70 11.70 6.49
C SER A 54 -11.72 12.38 5.57
N PHE A 55 -11.25 13.18 4.62
CA PHE A 55 -12.12 13.87 3.67
C PHE A 55 -12.53 13.01 2.47
N GLU A 56 -12.00 11.81 2.35
CA GLU A 56 -12.28 10.92 1.23
C GLU A 56 -13.37 9.91 1.58
N GLU A 57 -14.07 9.43 0.54
CA GLU A 57 -15.04 8.36 0.71
C GLU A 57 -14.36 7.06 1.14
N ARG A 58 -15.06 6.29 1.95
CA ARG A 58 -14.60 4.95 2.35
C ARG A 58 -14.97 3.93 1.28
N GLY A 59 -14.17 2.88 1.23
CA GLY A 59 -14.47 1.70 0.43
C GLY A 59 -13.75 1.63 -0.89
N SER A 60 -14.17 0.69 -1.70
CA SER A 60 -13.49 0.32 -2.94
C SER A 60 -13.44 1.42 -4.01
N ARG A 61 -14.26 2.43 -3.88
CA ARG A 61 -14.23 3.55 -4.82
C ARG A 61 -12.89 4.27 -4.86
N ASN A 62 -12.15 4.23 -3.76
CA ASN A 62 -10.82 4.84 -3.71
C ASN A 62 -9.81 4.12 -4.61
N PHE A 63 -10.05 2.85 -4.91
CA PHE A 63 -9.16 2.07 -5.78
C PHE A 63 -9.37 2.34 -7.25
N VAL A 64 -10.57 2.78 -7.63
CA VAL A 64 -10.93 3.00 -9.04
C VAL A 64 -11.00 4.48 -9.41
N LYS A 65 -10.75 5.34 -8.45
CA LYS A 65 -10.79 6.77 -8.67
C LYS A 65 -9.64 7.20 -9.57
N GLU A 66 -9.96 7.93 -10.63
CA GLU A 66 -8.96 8.48 -11.52
C GLU A 66 -8.16 9.56 -10.79
N ARG A 67 -6.85 9.47 -10.85
CA ARG A 67 -5.97 10.46 -10.23
C ARG A 67 -5.63 11.53 -11.24
N LYS A 68 -5.97 12.77 -10.91
CA LYS A 68 -5.77 13.91 -11.80
C LYS A 68 -4.36 14.49 -11.71
N GLU A 69 -3.67 14.29 -10.59
CA GLU A 69 -2.35 14.84 -10.38
C GLU A 69 -1.43 13.83 -9.70
N TYR A 70 -0.22 13.78 -10.20
CA TYR A 70 0.86 13.04 -9.56
C TYR A 70 1.87 14.05 -9.02
N LYS A 71 2.11 14.01 -7.72
CA LYS A 71 3.10 14.87 -7.08
C LYS A 71 4.20 14.02 -6.48
N GLU A 72 5.43 14.32 -6.88
CA GLU A 72 6.58 13.73 -6.26
C GLU A 72 6.88 14.45 -4.95
N ASP A 73 7.22 13.69 -3.93
CA ASP A 73 7.64 14.23 -2.65
C ASP A 73 8.87 13.47 -2.18
N PRO A 74 10.07 13.91 -2.59
CA PRO A 74 11.31 13.23 -2.25
C PRO A 74 11.58 13.13 -0.75
N GLU A 75 11.16 14.14 0.00
CA GLU A 75 11.36 14.15 1.47
C GLU A 75 10.56 13.04 2.14
N LYS A 76 9.31 12.86 1.74
CA LYS A 76 8.47 11.80 2.27
C LYS A 76 8.98 10.42 1.87
N LEU A 77 9.43 10.28 0.64
CA LEU A 77 10.01 9.02 0.18
C LEU A 77 11.25 8.65 0.99
N LEU A 78 12.10 9.61 1.26
CA LEU A 78 13.30 9.39 2.06
C LEU A 78 12.94 8.97 3.49
N LYS A 79 11.97 9.65 4.08
CA LYS A 79 11.50 9.33 5.43
C LYS A 79 10.89 7.93 5.50
N ILE A 80 10.12 7.53 4.50
CA ILE A 80 9.57 6.18 4.41
C ILE A 80 10.70 5.15 4.39
N ARG A 81 11.72 5.40 3.57
CA ARG A 81 12.87 4.51 3.46
C ARG A 81 13.57 4.35 4.81
N GLU A 82 13.79 5.45 5.52
CA GLU A 82 14.44 5.42 6.82
C GLU A 82 13.61 4.63 7.84
N LEU A 83 12.32 4.86 7.90
CA LEU A 83 11.43 4.18 8.84
C LEU A 83 11.31 2.68 8.53
N LEU A 84 11.33 2.30 7.26
CA LEU A 84 11.25 0.89 6.89
C LEU A 84 12.53 0.12 7.21
N ARG A 85 13.66 0.81 7.29
CA ARG A 85 14.95 0.20 7.66
C ARG A 85 15.10 0.00 9.16
N ALA A 86 14.30 0.69 9.95
CA ALA A 86 14.38 0.64 11.41
C ALA A 86 13.90 -0.70 12.00
#